data_8e0c0846bd0c28529921e059db358cce
#
_entry.id   8e0c0846bd0c28529921e059db358cce
#
_cell.length_a   1.000
_cell.length_b   1.000
_cell.length_c   1.000
_cell.angle_alpha   90.00
_cell.angle_beta   90.00
_cell.angle_gamma   90.00
#
_symmetry.space_group_name_H-M   'P 1'
#
loop_
_entity.id
_entity.type
_entity.pdbx_description
1 polymer ?
#
loop_
_entity_poly.entity_id
_entity_poly.type
_entity_poly.pdbx_seq_one_letter_code
_entity_poly.pdbx_strand_id
1 'polypeptide(L)'
;MTLALTNVGDSHDGTASGTALPGDAIVVEGGSIAWIGDSGDVSPNDHEVVLDVRGQTVVPGFIDSHVHTTFGDYTPRQNTVGFLESYVHGGTTTCISASEVHVPGRPTSVVGVKALAIAAAHSYRDYFPGGMTVHAGSVILEPGLTAADFAELRESGVWMAKAGFGAFATPSAYVPVVHAAREAGIVVMCHSGGGSIAGSLEKIDVDVLLAMRPDIAGHVNGGPTSLSPEENTRIVVEGAGTALQLVHAGNLASAIDIAEKALEHDQFERVLIATDTPTGTGVIPLGMLRQMAELCSLGPLTPRQALSASTGHVAAVYGLAEGLLQVGRPANLVVLDAPLGSRAGTAFDALALGDLPAVTTVVSRGELRLMRSRNTPGGRRAVALVS
;
A
#
# COMPACT_ATOMS: atom_id res chain seq x y z
N MET A 1 -9.65 -22.24 11.64
CA MET A 1 -9.41 -22.74 10.28
C MET A 1 -7.91 -22.95 10.13
N THR A 2 -7.54 -24.13 9.65
CA THR A 2 -6.17 -24.47 9.25
C THR A 2 -6.13 -24.57 7.74
N LEU A 3 -5.15 -23.92 7.11
CA LEU A 3 -5.00 -23.89 5.65
C LEU A 3 -3.54 -24.16 5.30
N ALA A 4 -3.30 -24.99 4.28
CA ALA A 4 -1.97 -25.20 3.73
C ALA A 4 -1.93 -24.85 2.24
N LEU A 5 -0.84 -24.19 1.81
CA LEU A 5 -0.46 -24.04 0.41
C LEU A 5 0.73 -24.95 0.15
N THR A 6 0.72 -25.69 -0.95
CA THR A 6 1.76 -26.63 -1.33
C THR A 6 2.19 -26.41 -2.78
N ASN A 7 3.35 -26.91 -3.15
CA ASN A 7 3.92 -26.85 -4.50
C ASN A 7 4.09 -25.38 -5.00
N VAL A 8 4.60 -24.50 -4.13
CA VAL A 8 4.99 -23.13 -4.48
C VAL A 8 6.19 -23.18 -5.45
N GLY A 9 6.07 -22.53 -6.61
CA GLY A 9 7.16 -22.54 -7.60
C GLY A 9 8.18 -21.44 -7.37
N ASP A 10 7.71 -20.21 -7.20
CA ASP A 10 8.55 -19.06 -6.88
C ASP A 10 7.89 -18.29 -5.72
N SER A 11 8.66 -17.49 -5.02
CA SER A 11 8.12 -16.76 -3.88
C SER A 11 8.92 -15.48 -3.60
N HIS A 12 8.29 -14.60 -2.83
CA HIS A 12 8.89 -13.38 -2.32
C HIS A 12 8.43 -13.17 -0.88
N ASP A 13 9.35 -13.02 0.06
CA ASP A 13 9.03 -12.91 1.49
C ASP A 13 8.52 -11.52 1.91
N GLY A 14 8.59 -10.52 1.02
CA GLY A 14 8.21 -9.13 1.26
C GLY A 14 9.35 -8.26 1.77
N THR A 15 10.49 -8.80 2.15
CA THR A 15 11.63 -8.01 2.63
C THR A 15 12.28 -7.18 1.52
N ALA A 16 13.09 -6.20 1.88
CA ALA A 16 13.85 -5.38 0.92
C ALA A 16 14.79 -6.23 0.04
N SER A 17 15.32 -7.32 0.58
CA SER A 17 16.15 -8.28 -0.16
C SER A 17 15.35 -9.14 -1.14
N GLY A 18 14.03 -9.22 -0.97
CA GLY A 18 13.14 -10.00 -1.84
C GLY A 18 13.49 -11.49 -1.87
N THR A 19 13.80 -12.07 -0.71
CA THR A 19 14.25 -13.45 -0.59
C THR A 19 13.10 -14.43 -0.90
N ALA A 20 13.42 -15.54 -1.56
CA ALA A 20 12.49 -16.65 -1.70
C ALA A 20 12.29 -17.35 -0.35
N LEU A 21 11.11 -17.95 -0.16
CA LEU A 21 10.83 -18.73 1.04
C LEU A 21 11.76 -19.94 1.16
N PRO A 22 12.04 -20.40 2.39
CA PRO A 22 12.97 -21.53 2.60
C PRO A 22 12.37 -22.91 2.25
N GLY A 23 11.23 -22.96 1.58
CA GLY A 23 10.55 -24.17 1.14
C GLY A 23 9.41 -23.84 0.18
N ASP A 24 8.67 -24.85 -0.21
CA ASP A 24 7.58 -24.75 -1.20
C ASP A 24 6.18 -24.93 -0.58
N ALA A 25 6.07 -24.83 0.75
CA ALA A 25 4.80 -24.88 1.46
C ALA A 25 4.67 -23.84 2.57
N ILE A 26 3.44 -23.40 2.80
CA ILE A 26 3.05 -22.46 3.89
C ILE A 26 1.85 -23.05 4.61
N VAL A 27 1.93 -23.16 5.94
CA VAL A 27 0.81 -23.54 6.80
C VAL A 27 0.32 -22.32 7.59
N VAL A 28 -1.00 -22.16 7.60
CA VAL A 28 -1.71 -21.06 8.26
C VAL A 28 -2.61 -21.63 9.34
N GLU A 29 -2.49 -21.07 10.55
CA GLU A 29 -3.33 -21.42 11.71
C GLU A 29 -3.72 -20.15 12.47
N GLY A 30 -4.98 -20.08 12.89
CA GLY A 30 -5.46 -18.94 13.70
C GLY A 30 -5.26 -17.57 13.06
N GLY A 31 -5.24 -17.49 11.73
CA GLY A 31 -5.05 -16.24 10.99
C GLY A 31 -3.59 -15.84 10.74
N SER A 32 -2.62 -16.62 11.24
CA SER A 32 -1.18 -16.35 11.11
C SER A 32 -0.46 -17.46 10.34
N ILE A 33 0.70 -17.14 9.78
CA ILE A 33 1.61 -18.13 9.21
C ILE A 33 2.22 -18.93 10.38
N ALA A 34 1.86 -20.19 10.47
CA ALA A 34 2.34 -21.08 11.53
C ALA A 34 3.67 -21.75 11.18
N TRP A 35 3.86 -22.06 9.89
CA TRP A 35 5.04 -22.78 9.44
C TRP A 35 5.32 -22.52 7.95
N ILE A 36 6.58 -22.58 7.56
CA ILE A 36 7.06 -22.53 6.18
C ILE A 36 8.11 -23.64 6.03
N GLY A 37 7.98 -24.49 5.00
CA GLY A 37 8.89 -25.61 4.75
C GLY A 37 8.54 -26.35 3.46
N ASP A 38 8.80 -27.63 3.42
CA ASP A 38 8.65 -28.44 2.19
C ASP A 38 7.27 -29.08 2.08
N SER A 39 6.70 -29.12 0.87
CA SER A 39 5.37 -29.70 0.61
C SER A 39 5.27 -31.17 0.99
N GLY A 40 6.39 -31.90 0.98
CA GLY A 40 6.45 -33.30 1.41
C GLY A 40 6.16 -33.53 2.89
N ASP A 41 6.29 -32.47 3.71
CA ASP A 41 6.03 -32.53 5.15
C ASP A 41 4.57 -32.16 5.50
N VAL A 42 3.77 -31.72 4.51
CA VAL A 42 2.36 -31.33 4.70
C VAL A 42 1.47 -32.55 4.52
N SER A 43 0.80 -32.99 5.58
CA SER A 43 -0.24 -34.02 5.52
C SER A 43 -1.61 -33.39 5.21
N PRO A 44 -2.26 -33.72 4.10
CA PRO A 44 -3.56 -33.15 3.75
C PRO A 44 -4.65 -33.38 4.81
N ASN A 45 -4.56 -34.47 5.57
CA ASN A 45 -5.56 -34.78 6.61
C ASN A 45 -5.45 -33.92 7.87
N ASP A 46 -4.36 -33.19 8.04
CA ASP A 46 -4.11 -32.35 9.23
C ASP A 46 -4.65 -30.92 9.05
N HIS A 47 -5.18 -30.59 7.85
CA HIS A 47 -5.65 -29.26 7.51
C HIS A 47 -7.07 -29.26 6.96
N GLU A 48 -7.85 -28.23 7.31
CA GLU A 48 -9.23 -28.07 6.81
C GLU A 48 -9.27 -27.73 5.31
N VAL A 49 -8.24 -27.04 4.83
CA VAL A 49 -8.10 -26.64 3.43
C VAL A 49 -6.66 -26.85 2.99
N VAL A 50 -6.46 -27.59 1.92
CA VAL A 50 -5.14 -27.74 1.27
C VAL A 50 -5.22 -27.31 -0.18
N LEU A 51 -4.41 -26.34 -0.54
CA LEU A 51 -4.32 -25.76 -1.88
C LEU A 51 -3.00 -26.15 -2.53
N ASP A 52 -3.07 -26.94 -3.61
CA ASP A 52 -1.93 -27.14 -4.51
C ASP A 52 -1.85 -25.96 -5.49
N VAL A 53 -0.82 -25.12 -5.33
CA VAL A 53 -0.62 -23.94 -6.18
C VAL A 53 0.13 -24.25 -7.48
N ARG A 54 0.52 -25.52 -7.69
CA ARG A 54 1.04 -26.03 -8.97
C ARG A 54 2.21 -25.23 -9.56
N GLY A 55 3.16 -24.85 -8.73
CA GLY A 55 4.34 -24.12 -9.17
C GLY A 55 4.09 -22.65 -9.50
N GLN A 56 2.99 -22.05 -9.02
CA GLN A 56 2.72 -20.63 -9.15
C GLN A 56 3.55 -19.81 -8.13
N THR A 57 3.56 -18.50 -8.29
CA THR A 57 4.31 -17.57 -7.44
C THR A 57 3.48 -17.17 -6.23
N VAL A 58 4.05 -17.26 -5.02
CA VAL A 58 3.41 -16.79 -3.77
C VAL A 58 4.14 -15.57 -3.22
N VAL A 59 3.37 -14.53 -2.95
CA VAL A 59 3.87 -13.24 -2.44
C VAL A 59 3.00 -12.75 -1.28
N PRO A 60 3.47 -11.80 -0.43
CA PRO A 60 2.59 -11.14 0.53
C PRO A 60 1.45 -10.41 -0.16
N GLY A 61 0.32 -10.28 0.51
CA GLY A 61 -0.76 -9.40 0.08
C GLY A 61 -0.27 -7.96 -0.02
N PHE A 62 -0.64 -7.27 -1.10
CA PHE A 62 -0.20 -5.89 -1.32
C PHE A 62 -0.81 -4.96 -0.30
N ILE A 63 -0.07 -3.91 0.06
CA ILE A 63 -0.49 -2.83 0.96
C ILE A 63 -0.59 -1.54 0.14
N ASP A 64 -1.80 -1.10 -0.13
CA ASP A 64 -2.02 0.21 -0.75
C ASP A 64 -2.07 1.30 0.30
N SER A 65 -1.00 2.06 0.41
CA SER A 65 -0.82 3.08 1.46
C SER A 65 -1.36 4.47 1.09
N HIS A 66 -2.10 4.59 -0.01
CA HIS A 66 -2.70 5.86 -0.41
C HIS A 66 -4.10 5.65 -0.99
N VAL A 67 -5.08 5.49 -0.10
CA VAL A 67 -6.48 5.24 -0.49
C VAL A 67 -7.41 6.17 0.30
N HIS A 68 -8.47 6.66 -0.34
CA HIS A 68 -9.50 7.50 0.28
C HIS A 68 -10.77 6.67 0.47
N THR A 69 -10.86 5.93 1.59
CA THR A 69 -11.85 4.86 1.78
C THR A 69 -13.11 5.26 2.52
N THR A 70 -13.01 6.06 3.58
CA THR A 70 -14.10 6.19 4.55
C THR A 70 -15.04 7.35 4.24
N PHE A 71 -14.53 8.57 4.24
CA PHE A 71 -15.30 9.79 4.02
C PHE A 71 -14.84 10.54 2.76
N GLY A 72 -14.18 9.84 1.82
CA GLY A 72 -13.76 10.42 0.56
C GLY A 72 -14.94 10.81 -0.33
N ASP A 73 -14.74 11.78 -1.20
CA ASP A 73 -15.74 12.29 -2.13
C ASP A 73 -16.41 11.21 -2.99
N TYR A 74 -15.61 10.25 -3.39
CA TYR A 74 -16.04 9.22 -4.33
C TYR A 74 -16.55 7.96 -3.65
N THR A 75 -16.11 7.68 -2.43
CA THR A 75 -16.39 6.43 -1.74
C THR A 75 -17.87 6.16 -1.53
N PRO A 76 -18.70 7.12 -1.04
CA PRO A 76 -20.13 6.91 -0.90
C PRO A 76 -20.84 6.65 -2.22
N ARG A 77 -20.37 7.22 -3.30
CA ARG A 77 -20.94 7.08 -4.65
C ARG A 77 -20.56 5.77 -5.32
N GLN A 78 -19.46 5.16 -4.90
CA GLN A 78 -18.89 3.97 -5.54
C GLN A 78 -19.13 2.70 -4.72
N ASN A 79 -19.96 2.76 -3.70
CA ASN A 79 -20.21 1.63 -2.82
C ASN A 79 -18.91 1.10 -2.19
N THR A 80 -18.55 1.61 -1.04
CA THR A 80 -17.29 1.32 -0.32
C THR A 80 -16.98 -0.18 -0.22
N VAL A 81 -17.97 -1.01 0.06
CA VAL A 81 -17.77 -2.48 0.17
C VAL A 81 -17.35 -3.07 -1.16
N GLY A 82 -18.09 -2.80 -2.24
CA GLY A 82 -17.74 -3.29 -3.58
C GLY A 82 -16.41 -2.74 -4.10
N PHE A 83 -16.06 -1.52 -3.70
CA PHE A 83 -14.74 -0.93 -3.96
C PHE A 83 -13.63 -1.77 -3.32
N LEU A 84 -13.68 -1.98 -2.00
CA LEU A 84 -12.64 -2.70 -1.27
C LEU A 84 -12.55 -4.18 -1.68
N GLU A 85 -13.68 -4.86 -1.87
CA GLU A 85 -13.70 -6.23 -2.41
C GLU A 85 -13.06 -6.31 -3.80
N SER A 86 -13.27 -5.30 -4.63
CA SER A 86 -12.65 -5.23 -5.96
C SER A 86 -11.12 -5.15 -5.88
N TYR A 87 -10.57 -4.46 -4.88
CA TYR A 87 -9.14 -4.39 -4.61
C TYR A 87 -8.55 -5.73 -4.15
N VAL A 88 -9.29 -6.51 -3.37
CA VAL A 88 -8.89 -7.89 -3.00
C VAL A 88 -8.69 -8.75 -4.25
N HIS A 89 -9.52 -8.57 -5.27
CA HIS A 89 -9.34 -9.21 -6.57
C HIS A 89 -8.09 -8.73 -7.35
N GLY A 90 -7.51 -7.60 -6.96
CA GLY A 90 -6.22 -7.11 -7.44
C GLY A 90 -5.01 -7.59 -6.61
N GLY A 91 -5.25 -8.39 -5.56
CA GLY A 91 -4.20 -8.85 -4.64
C GLY A 91 -3.90 -7.91 -3.48
N THR A 92 -4.61 -6.78 -3.36
CA THR A 92 -4.47 -5.87 -2.22
C THR A 92 -5.24 -6.44 -1.04
N THR A 93 -4.58 -6.66 0.08
CA THR A 93 -5.19 -7.20 1.31
C THR A 93 -5.24 -6.17 2.44
N THR A 94 -4.51 -5.07 2.29
CA THR A 94 -4.43 -3.99 3.26
C THR A 94 -4.49 -2.64 2.55
N CYS A 95 -5.34 -1.75 3.04
CA CYS A 95 -5.42 -0.36 2.60
C CYS A 95 -5.14 0.59 3.76
N ILE A 96 -4.44 1.69 3.49
CA ILE A 96 -4.17 2.75 4.46
C ILE A 96 -4.79 4.04 3.94
N SER A 97 -5.63 4.67 4.76
CA SER A 97 -6.25 5.97 4.43
C SER A 97 -5.19 7.07 4.35
N ALA A 98 -5.14 7.75 3.22
CA ALA A 98 -4.27 8.91 3.03
C ALA A 98 -4.81 10.16 3.73
N SER A 99 -6.12 10.28 3.81
CA SER A 99 -6.83 11.34 4.58
C SER A 99 -8.32 11.00 4.62
N GLU A 100 -9.03 11.56 5.58
CA GLU A 100 -10.48 11.36 5.62
C GLU A 100 -11.17 12.28 4.60
N VAL A 101 -11.65 13.42 4.97
CA VAL A 101 -12.24 14.36 3.99
C VAL A 101 -11.26 15.48 3.70
N HIS A 102 -10.80 15.62 2.46
CA HIS A 102 -9.85 16.66 2.05
C HIS A 102 -10.39 17.65 1.00
N VAL A 103 -11.65 17.54 0.67
CA VAL A 103 -12.31 18.33 -0.38
C VAL A 103 -12.99 19.59 0.18
N PRO A 104 -13.39 20.55 -0.66
CA PRO A 104 -14.11 21.75 -0.23
C PRO A 104 -15.38 21.41 0.55
N GLY A 105 -15.61 22.15 1.64
CA GLY A 105 -16.76 21.93 2.53
C GLY A 105 -16.48 20.94 3.68
N ARG A 106 -15.27 20.38 3.77
CA ARG A 106 -14.85 19.57 4.92
C ARG A 106 -14.76 20.40 6.21
N PRO A 107 -14.87 19.78 7.39
CA PRO A 107 -14.54 20.44 8.64
C PRO A 107 -13.08 20.93 8.66
N THR A 108 -12.88 22.16 9.15
CA THR A 108 -11.56 22.77 9.32
C THR A 108 -11.25 23.12 10.79
N SER A 109 -12.22 22.92 11.70
CA SER A 109 -11.99 23.10 13.13
C SER A 109 -11.26 21.90 13.72
N VAL A 110 -10.44 22.14 14.74
CA VAL A 110 -9.73 21.08 15.49
C VAL A 110 -10.67 19.95 15.93
N VAL A 111 -11.83 20.31 16.49
CA VAL A 111 -12.85 19.31 16.90
C VAL A 111 -13.37 18.52 15.71
N GLY A 112 -13.63 19.17 14.60
CA GLY A 112 -14.20 18.54 13.40
C GLY A 112 -13.23 17.53 12.75
N VAL A 113 -11.96 17.89 12.58
CA VAL A 113 -10.98 16.97 11.97
C VAL A 113 -10.64 15.79 12.88
N LYS A 114 -10.58 16.01 14.21
CA LYS A 114 -10.42 14.94 15.19
C LYS A 114 -11.61 13.98 15.16
N ALA A 115 -12.85 14.52 15.20
CA ALA A 115 -14.06 13.71 15.18
C ALA A 115 -14.13 12.80 13.94
N LEU A 116 -13.80 13.32 12.75
CA LEU A 116 -13.76 12.54 11.51
C LEU A 116 -12.71 11.42 11.58
N ALA A 117 -11.50 11.72 12.01
CA ALA A 117 -10.43 10.75 12.09
C ALA A 117 -10.76 9.62 13.09
N ILE A 118 -11.29 9.97 14.26
CA ILE A 118 -11.72 9.00 15.29
C ILE A 118 -12.87 8.13 14.75
N ALA A 119 -13.90 8.73 14.16
CA ALA A 119 -15.02 7.99 13.60
C ALA A 119 -14.57 7.02 12.49
N ALA A 120 -13.67 7.44 11.62
CA ALA A 120 -13.11 6.61 10.57
C ALA A 120 -12.31 5.43 11.12
N ALA A 121 -11.39 5.68 12.06
CA ALA A 121 -10.59 4.65 12.70
C ALA A 121 -11.47 3.56 13.36
N HIS A 122 -12.53 3.99 14.07
CA HIS A 122 -13.45 3.07 14.73
C HIS A 122 -14.34 2.30 13.76
N SER A 123 -14.68 2.89 12.59
CA SER A 123 -15.54 2.25 11.59
C SER A 123 -14.94 0.99 10.98
N TYR A 124 -13.60 0.88 10.95
CA TYR A 124 -12.90 -0.27 10.36
C TYR A 124 -12.18 -1.16 11.36
N ARG A 125 -12.23 -0.85 12.67
CA ARG A 125 -11.52 -1.63 13.70
C ARG A 125 -11.86 -3.12 13.63
N ASP A 126 -13.14 -3.44 13.51
CA ASP A 126 -13.66 -4.81 13.54
C ASP A 126 -14.45 -5.15 12.26
N TYR A 127 -14.27 -4.37 11.19
CA TYR A 127 -14.95 -4.55 9.93
C TYR A 127 -13.95 -4.72 8.79
N PHE A 128 -14.02 -5.88 8.12
CA PHE A 128 -13.05 -6.32 7.11
C PHE A 128 -13.77 -6.69 5.81
N PRO A 129 -14.22 -5.73 4.99
CA PRO A 129 -14.98 -6.00 3.77
C PRO A 129 -14.16 -6.82 2.77
N GLY A 130 -14.69 -7.97 2.35
CA GLY A 130 -13.97 -8.91 1.48
C GLY A 130 -12.70 -9.50 2.10
N GLY A 131 -12.49 -9.32 3.41
CA GLY A 131 -11.24 -9.68 4.10
C GLY A 131 -10.17 -8.59 4.09
N MET A 132 -10.46 -7.41 3.52
CA MET A 132 -9.55 -6.28 3.50
C MET A 132 -9.32 -5.71 4.90
N THR A 133 -8.07 -5.58 5.31
CA THR A 133 -7.70 -4.75 6.46
C THR A 133 -7.65 -3.29 6.02
N VAL A 134 -8.35 -2.40 6.73
CA VAL A 134 -8.35 -0.97 6.43
C VAL A 134 -7.86 -0.18 7.63
N HIS A 135 -6.70 0.44 7.49
CA HIS A 135 -6.19 1.41 8.46
C HIS A 135 -6.75 2.78 8.11
N ALA A 136 -7.91 3.14 8.69
CA ALA A 136 -8.55 4.43 8.52
C ALA A 136 -8.25 5.37 9.69
N GLY A 137 -8.61 6.64 9.56
CA GLY A 137 -8.44 7.64 10.61
C GLY A 137 -7.21 8.52 10.43
N SER A 138 -6.80 8.80 9.19
CA SER A 138 -5.72 9.78 8.93
C SER A 138 -6.25 11.20 9.12
N VAL A 139 -5.84 11.87 10.22
CA VAL A 139 -6.28 13.23 10.53
C VAL A 139 -5.64 14.27 9.61
N ILE A 140 -6.44 15.15 9.03
CA ILE A 140 -5.89 16.30 8.29
C ILE A 140 -5.34 17.31 9.28
N LEU A 141 -4.08 17.69 9.10
CA LEU A 141 -3.44 18.70 9.93
C LEU A 141 -4.01 20.08 9.65
N GLU A 142 -4.57 20.71 10.68
CA GLU A 142 -5.16 22.04 10.65
C GLU A 142 -4.48 22.99 11.64
N PRO A 143 -4.51 24.30 11.37
CA PRO A 143 -4.09 25.29 12.36
C PRO A 143 -4.83 25.12 13.68
N GLY A 144 -4.07 25.19 14.79
CA GLY A 144 -4.63 25.05 16.13
C GLY A 144 -4.54 23.66 16.74
N LEU A 145 -4.18 22.63 15.98
CA LEU A 145 -3.82 21.31 16.54
C LEU A 145 -2.57 21.44 17.40
N THR A 146 -2.62 20.88 18.60
CA THR A 146 -1.58 20.91 19.63
C THR A 146 -1.07 19.51 19.98
N ALA A 147 0.03 19.42 20.73
CA ALA A 147 0.53 18.15 21.24
C ALA A 147 -0.53 17.38 22.08
N ALA A 148 -1.38 18.11 22.82
CA ALA A 148 -2.46 17.49 23.59
C ALA A 148 -3.54 16.85 22.68
N ASP A 149 -3.84 17.49 21.53
CA ASP A 149 -4.76 16.92 20.54
C ASP A 149 -4.20 15.65 19.91
N PHE A 150 -2.90 15.61 19.62
CA PHE A 150 -2.25 14.41 19.10
C PHE A 150 -2.20 13.28 20.13
N ALA A 151 -2.00 13.57 21.41
CA ALA A 151 -2.09 12.57 22.47
C ALA A 151 -3.52 11.98 22.56
N GLU A 152 -4.56 12.81 22.55
CA GLU A 152 -5.95 12.38 22.54
C GLU A 152 -6.28 11.52 21.30
N LEU A 153 -5.80 11.92 20.12
CA LEU A 153 -5.95 11.14 18.89
C LEU A 153 -5.31 9.76 19.03
N ARG A 154 -4.09 9.68 19.56
CA ARG A 154 -3.39 8.40 19.82
C ARG A 154 -4.17 7.50 20.77
N GLU A 155 -4.66 8.04 21.89
CA GLU A 155 -5.49 7.32 22.85
C GLU A 155 -6.79 6.80 22.22
N SER A 156 -7.33 7.55 21.25
CA SER A 156 -8.52 7.18 20.47
C SER A 156 -8.23 6.20 19.32
N GLY A 157 -6.97 5.75 19.14
CA GLY A 157 -6.58 4.81 18.09
C GLY A 157 -6.25 5.44 16.74
N VAL A 158 -6.18 6.76 16.66
CA VAL A 158 -5.71 7.49 15.47
C VAL A 158 -4.18 7.63 15.56
N TRP A 159 -3.48 7.12 14.55
CA TRP A 159 -2.02 7.09 14.52
C TRP A 159 -1.41 7.59 13.22
N MET A 160 -2.25 8.15 12.34
CA MET A 160 -1.86 8.69 11.03
C MET A 160 -2.36 10.13 10.87
N ALA A 161 -1.62 10.92 10.08
CA ALA A 161 -2.02 12.27 9.72
C ALA A 161 -1.66 12.60 8.26
N LYS A 162 -2.40 13.55 7.68
CA LYS A 162 -2.14 14.12 6.35
C LYS A 162 -1.84 15.61 6.47
N ALA A 163 -0.68 16.04 5.96
CA ALA A 163 -0.32 17.42 5.74
C ALA A 163 -0.60 17.83 4.28
N GLY A 164 -0.85 19.11 4.03
CA GLY A 164 -0.93 19.69 2.69
C GLY A 164 -2.32 20.16 2.25
N PHE A 165 -3.37 19.82 3.00
CA PHE A 165 -4.76 20.23 2.72
C PHE A 165 -5.39 21.09 3.83
N GLY A 166 -4.64 21.42 4.88
CA GLY A 166 -5.10 22.26 5.97
C GLY A 166 -5.20 23.74 5.57
N ALA A 167 -5.94 24.51 6.37
CA ALA A 167 -6.15 25.93 6.16
C ALA A 167 -4.94 26.77 6.62
N PHE A 168 -3.72 26.32 6.34
CA PHE A 168 -2.50 27.09 6.64
C PHE A 168 -2.27 28.17 5.60
N ALA A 169 -1.71 29.30 6.03
CA ALA A 169 -1.46 30.45 5.17
C ALA A 169 -0.36 30.20 4.13
N THR A 170 0.63 29.37 4.48
CA THR A 170 1.74 29.00 3.60
C THR A 170 2.15 27.55 3.84
N PRO A 171 2.79 26.88 2.87
CA PRO A 171 3.31 25.52 3.04
C PRO A 171 4.29 25.37 4.21
N SER A 172 5.14 26.35 4.45
CA SER A 172 6.12 26.33 5.55
C SER A 172 5.45 26.34 6.95
N ALA A 173 4.20 26.80 7.05
CA ALA A 173 3.47 26.81 8.31
C ALA A 173 3.08 25.41 8.81
N TYR A 174 3.18 24.38 7.96
CA TYR A 174 3.01 22.99 8.37
C TYR A 174 4.16 22.44 9.23
N VAL A 175 5.37 23.01 9.10
CA VAL A 175 6.58 22.45 9.73
C VAL A 175 6.39 22.17 11.24
N PRO A 176 5.97 23.14 12.08
CA PRO A 176 5.87 22.90 13.51
C PRO A 176 4.76 21.86 13.89
N VAL A 177 3.65 21.83 13.18
CA VAL A 177 2.57 20.90 13.48
C VAL A 177 2.90 19.47 13.04
N VAL A 178 3.66 19.30 11.95
CA VAL A 178 4.17 17.99 11.52
C VAL A 178 5.18 17.45 12.55
N HIS A 179 6.09 18.28 13.03
CA HIS A 179 7.04 17.87 14.07
C HIS A 179 6.29 17.46 15.35
N ALA A 180 5.32 18.26 15.81
CA ALA A 180 4.53 17.91 17.00
C ALA A 180 3.72 16.62 16.85
N ALA A 181 3.15 16.36 15.66
CA ALA A 181 2.45 15.11 15.36
C ALA A 181 3.39 13.91 15.42
N ARG A 182 4.58 14.02 14.80
CA ARG A 182 5.60 12.97 14.80
C ARG A 182 6.17 12.70 16.20
N GLU A 183 6.41 13.72 16.99
CA GLU A 183 6.82 13.59 18.41
C GLU A 183 5.77 12.85 19.24
N ALA A 184 4.49 13.00 18.92
CA ALA A 184 3.41 12.24 19.53
C ALA A 184 3.27 10.80 18.99
N GLY A 185 4.14 10.36 18.09
CA GLY A 185 4.11 9.01 17.49
C GLY A 185 3.05 8.83 16.41
N ILE A 186 2.63 9.92 15.76
CA ILE A 186 1.74 9.89 14.58
C ILE A 186 2.60 9.81 13.33
N VAL A 187 2.29 8.87 12.44
CA VAL A 187 2.91 8.76 11.11
C VAL A 187 2.31 9.82 10.21
N VAL A 188 3.14 10.73 9.70
CA VAL A 188 2.67 11.85 8.90
C VAL A 188 3.01 11.65 7.42
N MET A 189 1.98 11.61 6.58
CA MET A 189 2.10 11.72 5.13
C MET A 189 1.88 13.18 4.72
N CYS A 190 2.76 13.71 3.88
CA CYS A 190 2.62 15.05 3.30
C CYS A 190 2.25 14.97 1.82
N HIS A 191 1.25 15.76 1.40
CA HIS A 191 1.02 16.06 -0.02
C HIS A 191 2.26 16.73 -0.61
N SER A 192 2.76 16.24 -1.74
CA SER A 192 3.93 16.79 -2.42
C SER A 192 3.51 17.48 -3.73
N GLY A 193 4.17 18.57 -4.08
CA GLY A 193 3.75 19.40 -5.19
C GLY A 193 2.53 20.25 -4.83
N GLY A 194 1.60 20.44 -5.74
CA GLY A 194 0.37 21.18 -5.45
C GLY A 194 0.01 22.24 -6.46
N GLY A 195 -0.93 23.13 -6.08
CA GLY A 195 -1.39 24.25 -6.90
C GLY A 195 -2.53 23.96 -7.85
N SER A 196 -3.08 22.74 -7.86
CA SER A 196 -4.13 22.36 -8.81
C SER A 196 -5.51 22.14 -8.21
N ILE A 197 -5.63 22.03 -6.89
CA ILE A 197 -6.91 21.77 -6.22
C ILE A 197 -7.16 22.73 -5.06
N ALA A 198 -8.43 22.99 -4.77
CA ALA A 198 -8.81 23.81 -3.63
C ALA A 198 -8.31 23.18 -2.31
N GLY A 199 -7.67 24.00 -1.47
CA GLY A 199 -7.03 23.54 -0.23
C GLY A 199 -5.55 23.16 -0.39
N SER A 200 -5.03 23.08 -1.63
CA SER A 200 -3.62 22.88 -1.94
C SER A 200 -3.22 23.81 -3.09
N LEU A 201 -3.40 25.13 -2.91
CA LEU A 201 -3.17 26.14 -3.94
C LEU A 201 -1.68 26.51 -4.09
N GLU A 202 -0.91 26.41 -3.03
CA GLU A 202 0.52 26.66 -3.05
C GLU A 202 1.29 25.35 -3.09
N LYS A 203 2.34 25.31 -3.89
CA LYS A 203 3.20 24.13 -4.05
C LYS A 203 3.93 23.83 -2.75
N ILE A 204 3.86 22.59 -2.30
CA ILE A 204 4.75 22.02 -1.31
C ILE A 204 5.96 21.48 -2.06
N ASP A 205 6.97 22.30 -2.17
CA ASP A 205 8.22 22.00 -2.89
C ASP A 205 9.20 21.18 -2.02
N VAL A 206 10.35 20.89 -2.58
CA VAL A 206 11.38 20.11 -1.90
C VAL A 206 11.94 20.81 -0.66
N ASP A 207 12.06 22.15 -0.64
CA ASP A 207 12.57 22.89 0.51
C ASP A 207 11.63 22.76 1.72
N VAL A 208 10.33 22.85 1.48
CA VAL A 208 9.31 22.63 2.51
C VAL A 208 9.30 21.18 2.98
N LEU A 209 9.38 20.20 2.08
CA LEU A 209 9.45 18.79 2.44
C LEU A 209 10.67 18.47 3.31
N LEU A 210 11.84 19.00 2.95
CA LEU A 210 13.08 18.82 3.70
C LEU A 210 13.04 19.49 5.08
N ALA A 211 12.40 20.65 5.19
CA ALA A 211 12.20 21.33 6.48
C ALA A 211 11.17 20.60 7.35
N MET A 212 10.11 20.08 6.74
CA MET A 212 8.99 19.39 7.41
C MET A 212 9.37 17.98 7.89
N ARG A 213 10.20 17.26 7.12
CA ARG A 213 10.61 15.88 7.38
C ARG A 213 9.42 14.96 7.72
N PRO A 214 8.39 14.87 6.87
CA PRO A 214 7.31 13.93 7.11
C PRO A 214 7.83 12.49 7.03
N ASP A 215 7.07 11.53 7.56
CA ASP A 215 7.43 10.12 7.41
C ASP A 215 7.29 9.67 5.95
N ILE A 216 6.32 10.24 5.23
CA ILE A 216 6.06 9.93 3.81
C ILE A 216 5.87 11.22 2.99
N ALA A 217 6.65 11.38 1.93
CA ALA A 217 6.33 12.28 0.83
C ALA A 217 5.26 11.59 -0.04
N GLY A 218 4.00 11.88 0.22
CA GLY A 218 2.86 11.26 -0.42
C GLY A 218 2.74 11.70 -1.87
N HIS A 219 2.42 10.75 -2.77
CA HIS A 219 2.35 10.93 -4.23
C HIS A 219 3.44 11.87 -4.76
N VAL A 220 4.70 11.62 -4.38
CA VAL A 220 5.85 12.48 -4.75
C VAL A 220 6.03 12.60 -6.27
N ASN A 221 5.50 11.66 -7.03
CA ASN A 221 5.35 11.69 -8.48
C ASN A 221 4.01 12.30 -8.95
N GLY A 222 3.30 13.07 -8.12
CA GLY A 222 1.95 13.58 -8.39
C GLY A 222 1.77 14.13 -9.80
N GLY A 223 0.57 14.02 -10.39
CA GLY A 223 0.23 14.34 -11.79
C GLY A 223 0.83 15.61 -12.38
N PRO A 224 0.03 16.64 -12.71
CA PRO A 224 0.59 17.91 -13.20
C PRO A 224 1.31 18.73 -12.13
N THR A 225 1.29 18.28 -10.90
CA THR A 225 1.84 18.95 -9.71
C THR A 225 3.12 18.29 -9.18
N SER A 226 3.67 17.29 -9.90
CA SER A 226 4.90 16.61 -9.49
C SER A 226 6.07 17.60 -9.30
N LEU A 227 7.01 17.19 -8.46
CA LEU A 227 8.27 17.88 -8.31
C LEU A 227 9.06 17.89 -9.62
N SER A 228 9.95 18.86 -9.81
CA SER A 228 10.86 18.86 -10.97
C SER A 228 11.92 17.77 -10.85
N PRO A 229 12.62 17.37 -11.93
CA PRO A 229 13.71 16.41 -11.86
C PRO A 229 14.83 16.80 -10.88
N GLU A 230 15.10 18.08 -10.73
CA GLU A 230 16.09 18.60 -9.78
C GLU A 230 15.58 18.44 -8.33
N GLU A 231 14.29 18.73 -8.09
CA GLU A 231 13.65 18.53 -6.80
C GLU A 231 13.57 17.03 -6.45
N ASN A 232 13.31 16.17 -7.45
CA ASN A 232 13.36 14.71 -7.27
C ASN A 232 14.74 14.24 -6.80
N THR A 233 15.82 14.75 -7.40
CA THR A 233 17.17 14.44 -6.97
C THR A 233 17.38 14.87 -5.52
N ARG A 234 16.97 16.05 -5.16
CA ARG A 234 17.14 16.59 -3.82
C ARG A 234 16.37 15.81 -2.76
N ILE A 235 15.10 15.46 -3.00
CA ILE A 235 14.34 14.69 -2.01
C ILE A 235 14.88 13.28 -1.82
N VAL A 236 15.45 12.68 -2.86
CA VAL A 236 16.14 11.39 -2.76
C VAL A 236 17.42 11.51 -1.94
N VAL A 237 18.28 12.50 -2.23
CA VAL A 237 19.62 12.63 -1.63
C VAL A 237 19.57 13.26 -0.24
N GLU A 238 18.79 14.33 -0.07
CA GLU A 238 18.80 15.14 1.16
C GLU A 238 17.67 14.73 2.14
N GLY A 239 16.61 14.04 1.66
CA GLY A 239 15.41 13.68 2.41
C GLY A 239 15.52 12.38 3.21
N ALA A 240 16.68 12.09 3.80
CA ALA A 240 16.87 10.87 4.59
C ALA A 240 15.79 10.73 5.69
N GLY A 241 15.22 9.52 5.82
CA GLY A 241 14.15 9.21 6.77
C GLY A 241 12.74 9.56 6.31
N THR A 242 12.56 10.15 5.12
CA THR A 242 11.25 10.35 4.48
C THR A 242 11.05 9.31 3.38
N ALA A 243 9.99 8.53 3.45
CA ALA A 243 9.65 7.56 2.39
C ALA A 243 9.12 8.29 1.14
N LEU A 244 9.38 7.71 -0.03
CA LEU A 244 9.07 8.25 -1.34
C LEU A 244 7.90 7.46 -1.94
N GLN A 245 6.68 7.97 -1.82
CA GLN A 245 5.50 7.24 -2.27
C GLN A 245 5.17 7.56 -3.72
N LEU A 246 5.35 6.57 -4.58
CA LEU A 246 5.00 6.60 -5.99
C LEU A 246 3.57 6.06 -6.17
N VAL A 247 2.69 6.84 -6.80
CA VAL A 247 1.28 6.47 -6.96
C VAL A 247 0.91 6.27 -8.41
N HIS A 248 0.01 5.32 -8.66
CA HIS A 248 -0.48 5.03 -10.01
C HIS A 248 -1.25 6.21 -10.64
N ALA A 249 -1.97 6.98 -9.83
CA ALA A 249 -2.67 8.20 -10.29
C ALA A 249 -1.72 9.36 -10.63
N GLY A 250 -0.42 9.24 -10.34
CA GLY A 250 0.59 10.28 -10.56
C GLY A 250 1.21 10.28 -11.96
N ASN A 251 2.28 11.03 -12.11
CA ASN A 251 3.05 11.11 -13.35
C ASN A 251 4.04 9.94 -13.44
N LEU A 252 3.90 9.09 -14.46
CA LEU A 252 4.74 7.92 -14.63
C LEU A 252 6.21 8.29 -14.92
N ALA A 253 6.48 9.32 -15.71
CA ALA A 253 7.85 9.73 -15.99
C ALA A 253 8.57 10.22 -14.72
N SER A 254 7.87 10.96 -13.86
CA SER A 254 8.41 11.36 -12.56
C SER A 254 8.60 10.15 -11.62
N ALA A 255 7.71 9.16 -11.65
CA ALA A 255 7.87 7.93 -10.87
C ALA A 255 9.12 7.14 -11.28
N ILE A 256 9.37 7.02 -12.59
CA ILE A 256 10.57 6.38 -13.14
C ILE A 256 11.82 7.14 -12.72
N ASP A 257 11.84 8.46 -12.90
CA ASP A 257 12.97 9.33 -12.52
C ASP A 257 13.33 9.21 -11.03
N ILE A 258 12.33 9.20 -10.14
CA ILE A 258 12.54 9.04 -8.70
C ILE A 258 13.07 7.63 -8.38
N ALA A 259 12.51 6.59 -9.02
CA ALA A 259 12.95 5.21 -8.81
C ALA A 259 14.40 5.00 -9.27
N GLU A 260 14.79 5.56 -10.43
CA GLU A 260 16.18 5.56 -10.93
C GLU A 260 17.12 6.20 -9.93
N LYS A 261 16.82 7.41 -9.49
CA LYS A 261 17.62 8.15 -8.51
C LYS A 261 17.72 7.41 -7.17
N ALA A 262 16.62 6.80 -6.71
CA ALA A 262 16.62 6.04 -5.47
C ALA A 262 17.55 4.81 -5.55
N LEU A 263 17.61 4.13 -6.70
CA LEU A 263 18.57 3.05 -6.94
C LEU A 263 20.02 3.55 -7.06
N GLU A 264 20.26 4.64 -7.79
CA GLU A 264 21.57 5.24 -7.98
C GLU A 264 22.22 5.70 -6.68
N HIS A 265 21.42 6.10 -5.71
CA HIS A 265 21.87 6.65 -4.42
C HIS A 265 21.68 5.69 -3.24
N ASP A 266 21.42 4.39 -3.47
CA ASP A 266 21.21 3.37 -2.43
C ASP A 266 20.07 3.75 -1.44
N GLN A 267 18.99 4.36 -1.97
CA GLN A 267 17.82 4.82 -1.19
C GLN A 267 16.54 4.06 -1.54
N PHE A 268 16.67 2.93 -2.24
CA PHE A 268 15.51 2.20 -2.74
C PHE A 268 14.57 1.71 -1.64
N GLU A 269 15.05 1.40 -0.45
CA GLU A 269 14.22 0.96 0.68
C GLU A 269 13.18 2.01 1.13
N ARG A 270 13.36 3.27 0.72
CA ARG A 270 12.42 4.37 0.96
C ARG A 270 11.29 4.43 -0.07
N VAL A 271 11.40 3.72 -1.18
CA VAL A 271 10.38 3.73 -2.24
C VAL A 271 9.17 2.90 -1.83
N LEU A 272 7.98 3.51 -1.89
CA LEU A 272 6.69 2.86 -1.68
C LEU A 272 5.87 2.94 -2.97
N ILE A 273 5.15 1.87 -3.30
CA ILE A 273 4.16 1.85 -4.39
C ILE A 273 2.76 1.91 -3.78
N ALA A 274 1.90 2.78 -4.34
CA ALA A 274 0.53 2.99 -3.92
C ALA A 274 -0.35 3.42 -5.11
N THR A 275 -1.64 3.68 -4.91
CA THR A 275 -2.53 4.04 -6.02
C THR A 275 -2.99 5.49 -6.02
N ASP A 276 -3.24 6.10 -4.89
CA ASP A 276 -3.92 7.39 -4.74
C ASP A 276 -5.34 7.36 -5.32
N THR A 277 -6.13 6.38 -4.90
CA THR A 277 -7.50 6.17 -5.37
C THR A 277 -8.51 6.08 -4.21
N PRO A 278 -9.79 6.33 -4.46
CA PRO A 278 -10.32 7.05 -5.62
C PRO A 278 -10.04 8.55 -5.51
N THR A 279 -9.45 9.07 -6.56
CA THR A 279 -9.27 10.51 -6.77
C THR A 279 -9.99 10.93 -8.05
N GLY A 280 -9.55 11.98 -8.71
CA GLY A 280 -10.07 12.36 -10.04
C GLY A 280 -9.98 11.26 -11.11
N THR A 281 -9.17 10.23 -10.90
CA THR A 281 -9.05 9.06 -11.79
C THR A 281 -10.07 7.96 -11.50
N GLY A 282 -10.79 8.02 -10.37
CA GLY A 282 -11.76 7.01 -9.96
C GLY A 282 -11.15 5.77 -9.31
N VAL A 283 -11.95 4.71 -9.20
CA VAL A 283 -11.53 3.43 -8.60
C VAL A 283 -10.74 2.59 -9.60
N ILE A 284 -9.52 2.20 -9.23
CA ILE A 284 -8.64 1.39 -10.07
C ILE A 284 -8.23 0.11 -9.29
N PRO A 285 -9.04 -0.94 -9.32
CA PRO A 285 -8.81 -2.15 -8.52
C PRO A 285 -7.47 -2.86 -8.79
N LEU A 286 -6.91 -2.68 -9.98
CA LEU A 286 -5.63 -3.24 -10.39
C LEU A 286 -4.48 -2.23 -10.34
N GLY A 287 -4.68 -1.08 -9.69
CA GLY A 287 -3.70 0.02 -9.67
C GLY A 287 -2.34 -0.41 -9.13
N MET A 288 -2.29 -1.21 -8.07
CA MET A 288 -1.04 -1.76 -7.53
C MET A 288 -0.29 -2.61 -8.57
N LEU A 289 -0.97 -3.56 -9.19
CA LEU A 289 -0.38 -4.42 -10.25
C LEU A 289 0.07 -3.61 -11.46
N ARG A 290 -0.72 -2.58 -11.86
CA ARG A 290 -0.34 -1.71 -12.98
C ARG A 290 0.90 -0.90 -12.67
N GLN A 291 0.96 -0.26 -11.53
CA GLN A 291 2.12 0.54 -11.13
C GLN A 291 3.39 -0.34 -11.06
N MET A 292 3.27 -1.56 -10.50
CA MET A 292 4.39 -2.51 -10.50
C MET A 292 4.82 -2.88 -11.93
N ALA A 293 3.88 -3.24 -12.81
CA ALA A 293 4.18 -3.62 -14.19
C ALA A 293 4.79 -2.45 -14.98
N GLU A 294 4.31 -1.22 -14.79
CA GLU A 294 4.84 -0.01 -15.43
C GLU A 294 6.27 0.28 -14.98
N LEU A 295 6.54 0.24 -13.68
CA LEU A 295 7.89 0.47 -13.13
C LEU A 295 8.88 -0.66 -13.46
N CYS A 296 8.40 -1.88 -13.71
CA CYS A 296 9.25 -3.00 -14.14
C CYS A 296 9.53 -3.00 -15.64
N SER A 297 8.53 -2.65 -16.47
CA SER A 297 8.65 -2.78 -17.94
C SER A 297 9.14 -1.52 -18.62
N LEU A 298 8.85 -0.36 -18.06
CA LEU A 298 9.22 0.97 -18.59
C LEU A 298 10.24 1.67 -17.69
N GLY A 299 10.33 1.30 -16.43
CA GLY A 299 11.22 1.87 -15.43
C GLY A 299 12.35 0.92 -15.04
N PRO A 300 13.09 1.26 -13.98
CA PRO A 300 14.31 0.58 -13.58
C PRO A 300 14.10 -0.61 -12.64
N LEU A 301 12.87 -0.83 -12.12
CA LEU A 301 12.67 -1.81 -11.05
C LEU A 301 12.62 -3.24 -11.59
N THR A 302 13.26 -4.14 -10.86
CA THR A 302 12.99 -5.57 -11.00
C THR A 302 11.63 -5.92 -10.37
N PRO A 303 10.96 -7.01 -10.81
CA PRO A 303 9.71 -7.47 -10.19
C PRO A 303 9.82 -7.68 -8.68
N ARG A 304 10.95 -8.17 -8.19
CA ARG A 304 11.20 -8.36 -6.75
C ARG A 304 11.27 -7.03 -6.01
N GLN A 305 11.92 -6.03 -6.56
CA GLN A 305 11.96 -4.68 -6.00
C GLN A 305 10.56 -4.05 -5.97
N ALA A 306 9.79 -4.16 -7.05
CA ALA A 306 8.42 -3.63 -7.09
C ALA A 306 7.52 -4.28 -6.02
N LEU A 307 7.67 -5.59 -5.78
CA LEU A 307 6.98 -6.29 -4.71
C LEU A 307 7.41 -5.82 -3.32
N SER A 308 8.71 -5.67 -3.05
CA SER A 308 9.20 -5.12 -1.78
C SER A 308 8.60 -3.73 -1.51
N ALA A 309 8.59 -2.85 -2.53
CA ALA A 309 8.02 -1.51 -2.45
C ALA A 309 6.48 -1.48 -2.26
N SER A 310 5.79 -2.58 -2.59
CA SER A 310 4.33 -2.74 -2.45
C SER A 310 3.93 -3.51 -1.17
N THR A 311 4.88 -3.99 -0.38
CA THR A 311 4.65 -4.87 0.77
C THR A 311 5.55 -4.49 1.95
N GLY A 312 6.74 -5.04 2.07
CA GLY A 312 7.61 -4.89 3.24
C GLY A 312 8.12 -3.47 3.48
N HIS A 313 8.41 -2.68 2.44
CA HIS A 313 8.79 -1.27 2.62
C HIS A 313 7.64 -0.48 3.24
N VAL A 314 6.40 -0.68 2.75
CA VAL A 314 5.20 -0.05 3.34
C VAL A 314 5.05 -0.48 4.79
N ALA A 315 5.15 -1.79 5.06
CA ALA A 315 5.04 -2.33 6.41
C ALA A 315 6.08 -1.72 7.36
N ALA A 316 7.33 -1.56 6.92
CA ALA A 316 8.40 -0.96 7.72
C ALA A 316 8.12 0.51 8.07
N VAL A 317 7.67 1.32 7.10
CA VAL A 317 7.38 2.75 7.30
C VAL A 317 6.20 2.96 8.25
N TYR A 318 5.15 2.13 8.12
CA TYR A 318 3.94 2.26 8.94
C TYR A 318 3.96 1.40 10.21
N GLY A 319 5.00 0.58 10.44
CA GLY A 319 5.10 -0.29 11.62
C GLY A 319 4.06 -1.41 11.62
N LEU A 320 3.69 -1.96 10.45
CA LEU A 320 2.66 -2.97 10.31
C LEU A 320 3.19 -4.39 10.54
N ALA A 321 2.28 -5.28 10.94
CA ALA A 321 2.55 -6.71 11.02
C ALA A 321 2.38 -7.41 9.66
N GLU A 322 1.60 -6.84 8.75
CA GLU A 322 1.33 -7.28 7.39
C GLU A 322 2.54 -7.08 6.47
N GLY A 323 2.45 -7.54 5.23
CA GLY A 323 3.43 -7.28 4.16
C GLY A 323 4.65 -8.19 4.15
N LEU A 324 4.73 -9.18 5.04
CA LEU A 324 5.82 -10.15 5.10
C LEU A 324 5.28 -11.58 5.22
N LEU A 325 5.88 -12.51 4.48
CA LEU A 325 5.65 -13.96 4.64
C LEU A 325 6.68 -14.54 5.62
N GLN A 326 6.39 -14.45 6.90
CA GLN A 326 7.23 -14.97 7.98
C GLN A 326 6.38 -15.66 9.03
N VAL A 327 6.89 -16.68 9.68
CA VAL A 327 6.22 -17.37 10.77
C VAL A 327 5.85 -16.38 11.88
N GLY A 328 4.61 -16.46 12.35
CA GLY A 328 4.03 -15.57 13.37
C GLY A 328 3.39 -14.29 12.80
N ARG A 329 3.56 -13.97 11.52
CA ARG A 329 2.92 -12.82 10.87
C ARG A 329 1.50 -13.14 10.40
N PRO A 330 0.62 -12.14 10.25
CA PRO A 330 -0.71 -12.33 9.68
C PRO A 330 -0.63 -13.00 8.29
N ALA A 331 -1.44 -14.01 8.07
CA ALA A 331 -1.47 -14.74 6.81
C ALA A 331 -2.26 -13.96 5.75
N ASN A 332 -1.59 -12.97 5.17
CA ASN A 332 -2.03 -12.19 4.02
C ASN A 332 -1.12 -12.53 2.85
N LEU A 333 -1.59 -13.32 1.90
CA LEU A 333 -0.80 -13.79 0.77
C LEU A 333 -1.60 -13.87 -0.51
N VAL A 334 -0.91 -13.74 -1.62
CA VAL A 334 -1.47 -13.76 -2.97
C VAL A 334 -0.71 -14.79 -3.81
N VAL A 335 -1.46 -15.62 -4.51
CA VAL A 335 -0.92 -16.53 -5.52
C VAL A 335 -1.08 -15.88 -6.88
N LEU A 336 0.04 -15.72 -7.57
CA LEU A 336 0.13 -15.09 -8.87
C LEU A 336 0.62 -16.09 -9.92
N ASP A 337 0.14 -15.94 -11.15
CA ASP A 337 0.60 -16.72 -12.30
C ASP A 337 0.83 -15.86 -13.53
N ALA A 338 1.57 -16.38 -14.50
CA ALA A 338 1.59 -15.79 -15.84
C ALA A 338 0.17 -15.79 -16.43
N PRO A 339 -0.30 -14.66 -17.00
CA PRO A 339 -1.64 -14.62 -17.57
C PRO A 339 -1.73 -15.42 -18.87
N LEU A 340 -2.90 -16.03 -19.12
CA LEU A 340 -3.18 -16.70 -20.38
C LEU A 340 -2.96 -15.76 -21.57
N GLY A 341 -2.23 -16.24 -22.57
CA GLY A 341 -1.91 -15.48 -23.78
C GLY A 341 -0.63 -14.66 -23.68
N SER A 342 -0.08 -14.43 -22.48
CA SER A 342 1.24 -13.79 -22.33
C SER A 342 2.37 -14.72 -22.80
N ARG A 343 3.52 -14.12 -23.15
CA ARG A 343 4.78 -14.84 -23.39
C ARG A 343 5.51 -15.17 -22.09
N ALA A 344 5.10 -14.57 -20.97
CA ALA A 344 5.67 -14.81 -19.66
C ALA A 344 5.54 -16.28 -19.22
N GLY A 345 6.52 -16.82 -18.54
CA GLY A 345 6.49 -18.14 -17.91
C GLY A 345 6.02 -18.11 -16.48
N THR A 346 6.29 -17.00 -15.78
CA THR A 346 5.99 -16.76 -14.37
C THR A 346 5.28 -15.41 -14.17
N ALA A 347 4.79 -15.16 -12.97
CA ALA A 347 4.25 -13.84 -12.60
C ALA A 347 5.32 -12.73 -12.64
N PHE A 348 6.57 -13.06 -12.28
CA PHE A 348 7.67 -12.10 -12.36
C PHE A 348 8.02 -11.74 -13.80
N ASP A 349 8.06 -12.73 -14.69
CA ASP A 349 8.24 -12.45 -16.12
C ASP A 349 7.13 -11.58 -16.68
N ALA A 350 5.88 -11.80 -16.22
CA ALA A 350 4.74 -10.98 -16.65
C ALA A 350 4.93 -9.51 -16.26
N LEU A 351 5.28 -9.22 -15.01
CA LEU A 351 5.58 -7.85 -14.57
C LEU A 351 6.71 -7.22 -15.39
N ALA A 352 7.80 -7.96 -15.64
CA ALA A 352 8.93 -7.47 -16.43
C ALA A 352 8.55 -7.17 -17.89
N LEU A 353 7.54 -7.87 -18.44
CA LEU A 353 7.01 -7.64 -19.79
C LEU A 353 5.94 -6.53 -19.85
N GLY A 354 5.49 -6.01 -18.69
CA GLY A 354 4.38 -5.08 -18.62
C GLY A 354 3.00 -5.72 -18.66
N ASP A 355 2.94 -7.06 -18.62
CA ASP A 355 1.68 -7.80 -18.51
C ASP A 355 1.22 -7.84 -17.04
N LEU A 356 -0.09 -7.76 -16.81
CA LEU A 356 -0.64 -7.92 -15.47
C LEU A 356 -0.69 -9.40 -15.10
N PRO A 357 -0.01 -9.83 -14.02
CA PRO A 357 -0.12 -11.19 -13.53
C PRO A 357 -1.58 -11.57 -13.21
N ALA A 358 -1.92 -12.81 -13.43
CA ALA A 358 -3.18 -13.37 -12.98
C ALA A 358 -3.14 -13.53 -11.45
N VAL A 359 -4.11 -12.99 -10.75
CA VAL A 359 -4.37 -13.28 -9.33
C VAL A 359 -5.23 -14.54 -9.28
N THR A 360 -4.63 -15.66 -8.91
CA THR A 360 -5.30 -16.97 -8.90
C THR A 360 -5.87 -17.33 -7.55
N THR A 361 -5.27 -16.82 -6.47
CA THR A 361 -5.80 -17.03 -5.11
C THR A 361 -5.40 -15.85 -4.22
N VAL A 362 -6.26 -15.50 -3.29
CA VAL A 362 -5.98 -14.56 -2.20
C VAL A 362 -6.38 -15.20 -0.88
N VAL A 363 -5.45 -15.21 0.05
CA VAL A 363 -5.69 -15.48 1.47
C VAL A 363 -5.49 -14.18 2.22
N SER A 364 -6.46 -13.80 3.02
CA SER A 364 -6.36 -12.61 3.86
C SER A 364 -6.89 -12.91 5.25
N ARG A 365 -6.14 -12.50 6.26
CA ARG A 365 -6.42 -12.81 7.66
C ARG A 365 -6.56 -14.32 7.93
N GLY A 366 -5.76 -15.11 7.21
CA GLY A 366 -5.75 -16.56 7.30
C GLY A 366 -6.93 -17.27 6.66
N GLU A 367 -7.81 -16.56 5.97
CA GLU A 367 -8.98 -17.13 5.30
C GLU A 367 -8.85 -17.05 3.79
N LEU A 368 -9.23 -18.12 3.11
CA LEU A 368 -9.33 -18.15 1.65
C LEU A 368 -10.44 -17.19 1.19
N ARG A 369 -10.08 -16.15 0.43
CA ARG A 369 -11.03 -15.15 -0.06
C ARG A 369 -11.49 -15.41 -1.48
N LEU A 370 -10.59 -15.88 -2.33
CA LEU A 370 -10.93 -16.24 -3.71
C LEU A 370 -9.95 -17.28 -4.26
N MET A 371 -10.41 -18.08 -5.19
CA MET A 371 -9.62 -19.04 -5.97
C MET A 371 -9.50 -18.61 -7.45
N ARG A 372 -10.02 -17.46 -7.83
CA ARG A 372 -9.88 -16.84 -9.15
C ARG A 372 -10.33 -15.39 -9.08
N SER A 373 -9.47 -14.47 -9.47
CA SER A 373 -9.85 -13.08 -9.62
C SER A 373 -10.86 -12.89 -10.77
N ARG A 374 -11.85 -12.01 -10.54
CA ARG A 374 -12.76 -11.54 -11.59
C ARG A 374 -12.19 -10.33 -12.36
N ASN A 375 -11.11 -9.72 -11.85
CA ASN A 375 -10.57 -8.47 -12.37
C ASN A 375 -9.27 -8.67 -13.17
N THR A 376 -8.57 -9.80 -12.99
CA THR A 376 -7.36 -10.12 -13.75
C THR A 376 -7.64 -11.15 -14.84
N PRO A 377 -6.78 -11.27 -15.87
CA PRO A 377 -6.79 -12.41 -16.77
C PRO A 377 -6.71 -13.73 -16.00
N GLY A 378 -7.16 -14.84 -16.59
CA GLY A 378 -6.94 -16.18 -16.03
C GLY A 378 -5.45 -16.54 -16.07
N GLY A 379 -4.97 -17.28 -15.06
CA GLY A 379 -3.62 -17.83 -15.04
C GLY A 379 -3.44 -19.01 -16.02
N ARG A 380 -2.21 -19.29 -16.37
CA ARG A 380 -1.87 -20.50 -17.14
C ARG A 380 -2.15 -21.76 -16.35
N ARG A 381 -1.99 -21.70 -15.03
CA ARG A 381 -2.25 -22.78 -14.08
C ARG A 381 -3.44 -22.39 -13.19
N ALA A 382 -4.20 -23.37 -12.78
CA ALA A 382 -5.27 -23.17 -11.81
C ALA A 382 -4.84 -23.81 -10.48
N VAL A 383 -5.06 -23.11 -9.38
CA VAL A 383 -4.91 -23.68 -8.04
C VAL A 383 -5.92 -24.81 -7.87
N ALA A 384 -5.50 -25.94 -7.30
CA ALA A 384 -6.35 -27.06 -7.00
C ALA A 384 -6.64 -27.14 -5.50
N LEU A 385 -7.90 -27.37 -5.15
CA LEU A 385 -8.29 -27.80 -3.81
C LEU A 385 -8.00 -29.30 -3.70
N VAL A 386 -7.19 -29.70 -2.72
CA VAL A 386 -6.81 -31.11 -2.49
C VAL A 386 -7.68 -31.71 -1.41
N SER A 387 -8.06 -30.96 -0.39
CA SER A 387 -8.98 -31.35 0.69
C SER A 387 -9.68 -30.13 1.27
#